data_6bb03af72b4bef8f30488f07d5a0b2c9
#
_entry.id   6bb03af72b4bef8f30488f07d5a0b2c9
#
_cell.length_a   1.000
_cell.length_b   1.000
_cell.length_c   1.000
_cell.angle_alpha   90.00
_cell.angle_beta   90.00
_cell.angle_gamma   90.00
#
_symmetry.space_group_name_H-M   'P 1'
#
loop_
_entity.id
_entity.type
_entity.pdbx_description
1 polymer ?
#
loop_
_entity_poly.entity_id
_entity_poly.type
_entity_poly.pdbx_seq_one_letter_code
_entity_poly.pdbx_strand_id
1 'polypeptide(L)'
;DKYWHQDMIWHGPPGFGDIHGLENFKEQVMKPFYAAFPDYYVENDIVVADENWASATGYLTGTHSGTYLDIQATGKPIKMQFSDFWLIKDGKFSENFVMVDNYSVLQQMGIKFK
;
A
#
# COMPACT_ATOMS: atom_id res chain seq x y z
N ASP A 1 -6.66 5.41 13.27
CA ASP A 1 -6.51 6.22 14.50
C ASP A 1 -6.51 5.34 15.74
N LYS A 2 -7.43 4.42 15.81
CA LYS A 2 -7.54 3.52 16.97
C LYS A 2 -6.37 2.52 17.02
N TYR A 3 -5.87 2.13 15.85
CA TYR A 3 -4.84 1.10 15.72
C TYR A 3 -3.46 1.65 15.36
N TRP A 4 -3.35 2.94 15.10
CA TRP A 4 -2.12 3.57 14.65
C TRP A 4 -1.64 4.63 15.62
N HIS A 5 -0.31 4.74 15.79
CA HIS A 5 0.29 5.86 16.49
C HIS A 5 0.18 7.12 15.64
N GLN A 6 -0.01 8.27 16.30
CA GLN A 6 -0.03 9.57 15.61
C GLN A 6 1.32 9.86 14.94
N ASP A 7 2.40 9.39 15.54
CA ASP A 7 3.77 9.60 15.05
C ASP A 7 4.27 8.43 14.17
N MET A 8 3.37 7.64 13.60
CA MET A 8 3.74 6.50 12.80
C MET A 8 4.60 6.92 11.60
N ILE A 9 5.37 5.96 11.09
CA ILE A 9 6.19 6.16 9.90
C ILE A 9 5.78 5.10 8.88
N TRP A 10 5.49 5.57 7.66
CA TRP A 10 5.21 4.69 6.53
C TRP A 10 6.44 4.66 5.64
N HIS A 11 6.99 3.45 5.45
CA HIS A 11 8.11 3.21 4.54
C HIS A 11 7.53 2.58 3.28
N GLY A 12 7.41 3.39 2.24
CA GLY A 12 6.75 2.98 1.01
C GLY A 12 7.57 2.05 0.14
N PRO A 13 6.96 1.54 -0.90
CA PRO A 13 7.67 0.76 -1.92
C PRO A 13 8.80 1.59 -2.53
N PRO A 14 9.77 0.96 -3.20
CA PRO A 14 10.84 1.70 -3.85
C PRO A 14 10.32 2.84 -4.72
N GLY A 15 10.89 4.02 -4.52
CA GLY A 15 10.48 5.23 -5.24
C GLY A 15 9.48 6.11 -4.50
N PHE A 16 8.80 5.62 -3.46
CA PHE A 16 7.83 6.40 -2.70
C PHE A 16 8.43 7.13 -1.50
N GLY A 17 9.50 6.58 -0.91
CA GLY A 17 10.14 7.16 0.27
C GLY A 17 9.34 6.95 1.54
N ASP A 18 9.64 7.75 2.55
CA ASP A 18 9.03 7.66 3.87
C ASP A 18 8.06 8.81 4.11
N ILE A 19 6.95 8.50 4.78
CA ILE A 19 5.97 9.48 5.20
C ILE A 19 5.88 9.42 6.73
N HIS A 20 6.02 10.56 7.37
CA HIS A 20 5.98 10.68 8.83
C HIS A 20 4.64 11.25 9.29
N GLY A 21 4.04 10.58 10.27
CA GLY A 21 2.80 11.02 10.90
C GLY A 21 1.56 10.46 10.24
N LEU A 22 0.58 10.12 11.07
CA LEU A 22 -0.67 9.50 10.62
C LEU A 22 -1.47 10.41 9.69
N GLU A 23 -1.53 11.70 9.98
CA GLU A 23 -2.29 12.63 9.14
C GLU A 23 -1.67 12.76 7.74
N ASN A 24 -0.34 12.84 7.66
CA ASN A 24 0.34 12.87 6.37
C ASN A 24 0.16 11.57 5.60
N PHE A 25 0.19 10.44 6.30
CA PHE A 25 -0.06 9.13 5.68
C PHE A 25 -1.46 9.07 5.07
N LYS A 26 -2.47 9.55 5.80
CA LYS A 26 -3.84 9.60 5.29
C LYS A 26 -3.96 10.49 4.03
N GLU A 27 -3.37 11.68 4.08
CA GLU A 27 -3.49 12.65 2.99
C GLU A 27 -2.67 12.26 1.75
N GLN A 28 -1.46 11.77 1.96
CA GLN A 28 -0.52 11.55 0.86
C GLN A 28 -0.53 10.14 0.31
N VAL A 29 -1.00 9.16 1.08
CA VAL A 29 -0.99 7.75 0.67
C VAL A 29 -2.40 7.18 0.57
N MET A 30 -3.16 7.23 1.65
CA MET A 30 -4.47 6.56 1.68
C MET A 30 -5.48 7.19 0.74
N LYS A 31 -5.64 8.51 0.79
CA LYS A 31 -6.60 9.20 -0.08
C LYS A 31 -6.31 9.02 -1.57
N PRO A 32 -5.08 9.27 -2.03
CA PRO A 32 -4.76 9.03 -3.44
C PRO A 32 -4.98 7.59 -3.86
N PHE A 33 -4.63 6.64 -2.99
CA PHE A 33 -4.81 5.23 -3.30
C PHE A 33 -6.29 4.86 -3.44
N TYR A 34 -7.14 5.31 -2.53
CA TYR A 34 -8.56 5.03 -2.59
C TYR A 34 -9.22 5.70 -3.79
N ALA A 35 -8.72 6.87 -4.20
CA ALA A 35 -9.20 7.53 -5.41
C ALA A 35 -8.81 6.75 -6.66
N ALA A 36 -7.62 6.14 -6.66
CA ALA A 36 -7.16 5.34 -7.79
C ALA A 36 -7.87 3.98 -7.89
N PHE A 37 -8.16 3.35 -6.75
CA PHE A 37 -8.77 2.02 -6.69
C PHE A 37 -9.94 2.01 -5.71
N PRO A 38 -11.07 2.66 -6.04
CA PRO A 38 -12.19 2.76 -5.10
C PRO A 38 -12.86 1.42 -4.80
N ASP A 39 -12.70 0.44 -5.67
CA ASP A 39 -13.26 -0.91 -5.54
C ASP A 39 -12.22 -1.93 -5.09
N TYR A 40 -11.15 -1.48 -4.43
CA TYR A 40 -10.07 -2.39 -4.07
C TYR A 40 -10.55 -3.51 -3.13
N TYR A 41 -9.92 -4.67 -3.30
CA TYR A 41 -10.15 -5.84 -2.47
C TYR A 41 -8.81 -6.51 -2.17
N VAL A 42 -8.60 -6.88 -0.92
CA VAL A 42 -7.35 -7.46 -0.45
C VAL A 42 -7.55 -8.92 -0.11
N GLU A 43 -6.69 -9.79 -0.63
CA GLU A 43 -6.59 -11.18 -0.23
C GLU A 43 -5.22 -11.44 0.36
N ASN A 44 -5.18 -11.83 1.63
CA ASN A 44 -3.95 -12.19 2.32
C ASN A 44 -3.69 -13.67 2.14
N ASP A 45 -2.52 -14.02 1.57
CA ASP A 45 -2.10 -15.41 1.43
C ASP A 45 -1.43 -15.92 2.68
N ILE A 46 -0.57 -15.09 3.27
CA ILE A 46 0.19 -15.44 4.47
C ILE A 46 0.09 -14.27 5.43
N VAL A 47 -0.29 -14.57 6.67
CA VAL A 47 -0.32 -13.59 7.76
C VAL A 47 0.42 -14.21 8.94
N VAL A 48 1.41 -13.50 9.45
CA VAL A 48 2.17 -13.92 10.61
C VAL A 48 2.24 -12.78 11.63
N ALA A 49 2.32 -13.13 12.90
CA ALA A 49 2.45 -12.15 13.95
C ALA A 49 3.34 -12.70 15.07
N ASP A 50 4.12 -11.80 15.65
CA ASP A 50 4.97 -12.05 16.79
C ASP A 50 4.76 -10.87 17.75
N GLU A 51 5.43 -10.85 18.90
CA GLU A 51 5.19 -9.86 19.95
C GLU A 51 5.15 -8.42 19.45
N ASN A 52 6.13 -8.04 18.63
CA ASN A 52 6.29 -6.66 18.19
C ASN A 52 6.10 -6.48 16.69
N TRP A 53 5.87 -7.55 15.96
CA TRP A 53 5.78 -7.50 14.51
C TRP A 53 4.58 -8.25 13.99
N ALA A 54 3.96 -7.70 12.96
CA ALA A 54 2.98 -8.41 12.16
C ALA A 54 3.39 -8.29 10.69
N SER A 55 3.06 -9.28 9.90
CA SER A 55 3.37 -9.29 8.48
C SER A 55 2.25 -9.96 7.71
N ALA A 56 2.00 -9.45 6.52
CA ALA A 56 1.05 -10.07 5.60
C ALA A 56 1.58 -9.94 4.19
N THR A 57 1.36 -10.97 3.39
CA THR A 57 1.61 -10.93 1.95
C THR A 57 0.39 -11.45 1.22
N GLY A 58 0.15 -10.95 0.02
CA GLY A 58 -1.02 -11.34 -0.76
C GLY A 58 -1.19 -10.48 -1.98
N TYR A 59 -2.43 -10.30 -2.38
CA TYR A 59 -2.80 -9.55 -3.57
C TYR A 59 -3.89 -8.54 -3.24
N LEU A 60 -3.80 -7.40 -3.92
CA LEU A 60 -4.85 -6.40 -3.94
C LEU A 60 -5.36 -6.32 -5.37
N THR A 61 -6.67 -6.37 -5.54
CA THR A 61 -7.28 -6.19 -6.85
C THR A 61 -8.17 -4.96 -6.84
N GLY A 62 -8.29 -4.33 -7.99
CA GLY A 62 -9.16 -3.16 -8.15
C GLY A 62 -9.14 -2.68 -9.58
N THR A 63 -10.00 -1.72 -9.88
CA THR A 63 -10.07 -1.09 -11.19
C THR A 63 -9.32 0.23 -11.13
N HIS A 64 -8.40 0.44 -12.07
CA HIS A 64 -7.62 1.68 -12.17
C HIS A 64 -8.52 2.83 -12.61
N SER A 65 -9.14 3.48 -11.65
CA SER A 65 -10.19 4.48 -11.84
C SER A 65 -9.73 5.90 -11.60
N GLY A 66 -8.52 6.09 -11.06
CA GLY A 66 -7.91 7.40 -10.83
C GLY A 66 -6.42 7.34 -11.08
N THR A 67 -5.74 8.48 -11.05
CA THR A 67 -4.31 8.55 -11.31
C THR A 67 -3.53 7.73 -10.29
N TYR A 68 -2.63 6.88 -10.77
CA TYR A 68 -1.73 6.09 -9.94
C TYR A 68 -0.37 6.02 -10.63
N LEU A 69 0.70 6.25 -9.89
CA LEU A 69 2.08 6.30 -10.43
C LEU A 69 2.18 7.26 -11.62
N ASP A 70 1.52 8.41 -11.51
CA ASP A 70 1.43 9.44 -12.55
C ASP A 70 0.76 8.98 -13.85
N ILE A 71 0.07 7.85 -13.82
CA ILE A 71 -0.67 7.34 -14.97
C ILE A 71 -2.16 7.59 -14.76
N GLN A 72 -2.78 8.27 -15.70
CA GLN A 72 -4.21 8.55 -15.64
C GLN A 72 -5.02 7.27 -15.72
N ALA A 73 -6.24 7.30 -15.19
CA ALA A 73 -7.11 6.14 -15.14
C ALA A 73 -7.21 5.43 -16.48
N THR A 74 -6.91 4.13 -16.47
CA THR A 74 -7.00 3.27 -17.66
C THR A 74 -8.30 2.49 -17.71
N GLY A 75 -9.03 2.40 -16.59
CA GLY A 75 -10.21 1.56 -16.47
C GLY A 75 -9.92 0.08 -16.46
N LYS A 76 -8.65 -0.32 -16.39
CA LYS A 76 -8.25 -1.72 -16.44
C LYS A 76 -8.30 -2.37 -15.06
N PRO A 77 -8.64 -3.67 -14.98
CA PRO A 77 -8.49 -4.41 -13.74
C PRO A 77 -7.00 -4.61 -13.44
N ILE A 78 -6.61 -4.36 -12.20
CA ILE A 78 -5.23 -4.46 -11.74
C ILE A 78 -5.16 -5.46 -10.60
N LYS A 79 -4.14 -6.32 -10.62
CA LYS A 79 -3.81 -7.23 -9.54
C LYS A 79 -2.40 -6.88 -9.05
N MET A 80 -2.31 -6.49 -7.79
CA MET A 80 -1.11 -5.95 -7.20
C MET A 80 -0.63 -6.87 -6.09
N GLN A 81 0.56 -7.44 -6.25
CA GLN A 81 1.17 -8.25 -5.21
C GLN A 81 1.84 -7.34 -4.18
N PHE A 82 1.64 -7.65 -2.89
CA PHE A 82 2.20 -6.83 -1.82
C PHE A 82 2.79 -7.69 -0.71
N SER A 83 3.67 -7.07 0.07
CA SER A 83 4.14 -7.56 1.35
C SER A 83 4.21 -6.38 2.30
N ASP A 84 3.62 -6.54 3.48
CA ASP A 84 3.60 -5.52 4.52
C ASP A 84 4.24 -6.07 5.80
N PHE A 85 5.00 -5.23 6.47
CA PHE A 85 5.45 -5.46 7.84
C PHE A 85 4.99 -4.29 8.70
N TRP A 86 4.49 -4.58 9.89
CA TRP A 86 4.09 -3.56 10.86
C TRP A 86 4.85 -3.79 12.16
N LEU A 87 5.50 -2.73 12.64
CA LEU A 87 6.08 -2.71 13.98
C LEU A 87 5.00 -2.24 14.95
N ILE A 88 4.84 -2.99 16.04
CA ILE A 88 3.79 -2.73 17.03
C ILE A 88 4.47 -2.21 18.31
N LYS A 89 4.02 -1.06 18.79
CA LYS A 89 4.42 -0.48 20.06
C LYS A 89 3.17 -0.05 20.83
N ASP A 90 3.12 -0.41 22.12
CA ASP A 90 2.00 -0.04 22.99
C ASP A 90 0.64 -0.41 22.39
N GLY A 91 0.58 -1.56 21.72
CA GLY A 91 -0.64 -2.07 21.13
C GLY A 91 -1.10 -1.38 19.84
N LYS A 92 -0.26 -0.53 19.26
CA LYS A 92 -0.58 0.21 18.03
C LYS A 92 0.53 0.07 17.00
N PHE A 93 0.17 0.19 15.73
CA PHE A 93 1.14 0.21 14.65
C PHE A 93 1.95 1.50 14.68
N SER A 94 3.26 1.38 14.83
CA SER A 94 4.17 2.53 14.87
C SER A 94 4.93 2.72 13.58
N GLU A 95 5.19 1.65 12.82
CA GLU A 95 5.84 1.72 11.51
C GLU A 95 5.22 0.67 10.60
N ASN A 96 5.13 1.01 9.33
CA ASN A 96 4.66 0.12 8.28
C ASN A 96 5.69 0.11 7.15
N PHE A 97 6.19 -1.07 6.81
CA PHE A 97 7.13 -1.28 5.72
C PHE A 97 6.39 -1.98 4.60
N VAL A 98 6.32 -1.36 3.44
CA VAL A 98 5.49 -1.83 2.33
C VAL A 98 6.34 -2.14 1.11
N MET A 99 6.13 -3.32 0.54
CA MET A 99 6.67 -3.69 -0.75
C MET A 99 5.51 -4.03 -1.67
N VAL A 100 5.52 -3.44 -2.86
CA VAL A 100 4.51 -3.68 -3.90
C VAL A 100 5.22 -3.93 -5.21
N ASP A 101 4.75 -4.91 -5.98
CA ASP A 101 5.27 -5.18 -7.32
C ASP A 101 4.69 -4.16 -8.31
N ASN A 102 5.20 -2.94 -8.25
CA ASN A 102 4.75 -1.87 -9.14
C ASN A 102 5.22 -2.06 -10.58
N TYR A 103 6.26 -2.85 -10.80
CA TYR A 103 6.67 -3.20 -12.17
C TYR A 103 5.54 -3.93 -12.88
N SER A 104 4.97 -4.95 -12.25
CA SER A 104 3.83 -5.67 -12.79
C SER A 104 2.60 -4.77 -12.94
N VAL A 105 2.35 -3.89 -11.97
CA VAL A 105 1.24 -2.94 -12.03
C VAL A 105 1.36 -2.04 -13.25
N LEU A 106 2.54 -1.49 -13.51
CA LEU A 106 2.78 -0.65 -14.69
C LEU A 106 2.55 -1.42 -15.97
N GLN A 107 3.02 -2.67 -16.06
CA GLN A 107 2.76 -3.52 -17.21
C GLN A 107 1.26 -3.75 -17.44
N GLN A 108 0.51 -3.99 -16.36
CA GLN A 108 -0.94 -4.18 -16.43
C GLN A 108 -1.65 -2.92 -16.92
N MET A 109 -1.10 -1.75 -16.62
CA MET A 109 -1.62 -0.47 -17.10
C MET A 109 -1.29 -0.18 -18.55
N GLY A 110 -0.46 -1.00 -19.18
CA GLY A 110 -0.11 -0.86 -20.59
C GLY A 110 1.28 -0.26 -20.84
N ILE A 111 2.06 -0.03 -19.79
CA ILE A 111 3.43 0.46 -19.92
C ILE A 111 4.32 -0.70 -20.37
N LYS A 112 5.12 -0.46 -21.41
CA LYS A 112 6.04 -1.47 -21.93
C LYS A 112 7.47 -1.14 -21.52
N PHE A 113 8.17 -2.15 -21.06
CA PHE A 113 9.58 -2.04 -20.70
C PHE A 113 10.42 -2.81 -21.72
N LYS A 114 11.60 -2.30 -21.97
CA LYS A 114 12.55 -2.95 -22.86
C LYS A 114 13.52 -3.83 -22.08
#